data_97bc3ea1eb2744735a1e7390e7aa1f5a
#
_entry.id   97bc3ea1eb2744735a1e7390e7aa1f5a
#
_cell.length_a   1.000
_cell.length_b   1.000
_cell.length_c   1.000
_cell.angle_alpha   90.00
_cell.angle_beta   90.00
_cell.angle_gamma   90.00
#
_symmetry.space_group_name_H-M   'P 1'
#
loop_
_entity.id
_entity.type
_entity.pdbx_description
1 polymer ?
#
loop_
_entity_poly.entity_id
_entity_poly.type
_entity_poly.pdbx_seq_one_letter_code
_entity_poly.pdbx_strand_id
1 'polypeptide(L)'
;MRLKGGDPFVFGRGAEEAAALSEQGIHFEVVSGVTSAIAGPGSAGIPVTDRGKASYFTVVTASESPGKTDSDINWDAIAKGNETVIVLMGSKNIDEISKVLIEGGRDLSLIHI
;
A
#
# COMPACT_ATOMS: atom_id res chain seq x y z
N MET A 1 6.54 5.20 -25.58
CA MET A 1 5.95 4.31 -24.54
C MET A 1 6.77 4.39 -23.26
N ARG A 2 6.11 4.52 -22.10
CA ARG A 2 6.74 4.53 -20.78
C ARG A 2 6.43 3.20 -20.09
N LEU A 3 7.41 2.36 -19.85
CA LEU A 3 7.26 1.10 -19.12
C LEU A 3 7.48 1.33 -17.64
N LYS A 4 6.64 0.67 -16.83
CA LYS A 4 6.68 0.73 -15.36
C LYS A 4 6.54 -0.67 -14.78
N GLY A 5 7.10 -0.91 -13.62
CA GLY A 5 6.91 -2.16 -12.88
C GLY A 5 5.61 -2.10 -12.06
N GLY A 6 4.73 -3.07 -12.23
CA GLY A 6 3.44 -3.10 -11.57
C GLY A 6 2.39 -2.20 -12.21
N ASP A 7 1.44 -1.71 -11.44
CA ASP A 7 0.42 -0.77 -11.91
C ASP A 7 0.94 0.67 -11.87
N PRO A 8 0.79 1.45 -12.96
CA PRO A 8 1.31 2.83 -13.01
C PRO A 8 0.71 3.77 -11.96
N PHE A 9 -0.53 3.53 -11.54
CA PHE A 9 -1.26 4.39 -10.60
C PHE A 9 -1.23 3.91 -9.15
N VAL A 10 -0.59 2.78 -8.87
CA VAL A 10 -0.40 2.27 -7.51
C VAL A 10 1.04 2.49 -7.06
N PHE A 11 1.29 3.58 -6.35
CA PHE A 11 2.63 4.04 -5.89
C PHE A 11 3.70 4.11 -6.99
N GLY A 12 3.27 4.26 -8.24
CA GLY A 12 4.13 4.30 -9.43
C GLY A 12 4.38 5.71 -9.98
N ARG A 13 3.88 6.75 -9.35
CA ARG A 13 3.93 8.15 -9.80
C ARG A 13 3.28 8.39 -11.18
N GLY A 14 2.41 7.48 -11.62
CA GLY A 14 1.75 7.59 -12.93
C GLY A 14 0.85 8.81 -13.05
N ALA A 15 0.24 9.28 -11.97
CA ALA A 15 -0.58 10.48 -11.96
C ALA A 15 0.23 11.74 -12.29
N GLU A 16 1.46 11.85 -11.78
CA GLU A 16 2.36 12.97 -12.09
C GLU A 16 2.75 12.98 -13.57
N GLU A 17 3.07 11.80 -14.12
CA GLU A 17 3.41 11.64 -15.54
C GLU A 17 2.20 11.95 -16.43
N ALA A 18 1.01 11.51 -16.06
CA ALA A 18 -0.25 11.80 -16.77
C ALA A 18 -0.58 13.32 -16.74
N ALA A 19 -0.42 13.97 -15.59
CA ALA A 19 -0.64 15.41 -15.46
C ALA A 19 0.29 16.20 -16.37
N ALA A 20 1.58 15.87 -16.37
CA ALA A 20 2.57 16.54 -17.24
C ALA A 20 2.26 16.38 -18.73
N LEU A 21 1.76 15.23 -19.17
CA LEU A 21 1.32 15.02 -20.55
C LEU A 21 0.06 15.83 -20.87
N SER A 22 -0.90 15.86 -19.95
CA SER A 22 -2.13 16.65 -20.11
C SER A 22 -1.85 18.13 -20.23
N GLU A 23 -0.96 18.69 -19.44
CA GLU A 23 -0.54 20.10 -19.50
C GLU A 23 0.06 20.48 -20.85
N GLN A 24 0.69 19.53 -21.52
CA GLN A 24 1.26 19.71 -22.87
C GLN A 24 0.26 19.36 -23.99
N GLY A 25 -1.00 19.04 -23.68
CA GLY A 25 -1.99 18.64 -24.66
C GLY A 25 -1.70 17.29 -25.35
N ILE A 26 -0.83 16.47 -24.77
CA ILE A 26 -0.44 15.18 -25.31
C ILE A 26 -1.46 14.11 -24.87
N HIS A 27 -2.10 13.48 -25.86
CA HIS A 27 -2.99 12.35 -25.58
C HIS A 27 -2.19 11.14 -25.12
N PHE A 28 -2.70 10.43 -24.09
CA PHE A 28 -2.08 9.23 -23.56
C PHE A 28 -3.11 8.20 -23.15
N GLU A 29 -2.69 6.98 -23.08
CA GLU A 29 -3.44 5.86 -22.52
C GLU A 29 -2.66 5.22 -21.37
N VAL A 30 -3.38 4.75 -20.36
CA VAL A 30 -2.80 4.03 -19.23
C VAL A 30 -3.24 2.57 -19.31
N VAL A 31 -2.27 1.68 -19.43
CA VAL A 31 -2.50 0.24 -19.34
C VAL A 31 -2.24 -0.20 -17.90
N SER A 32 -3.26 -0.71 -17.24
CA SER A 32 -3.16 -1.23 -15.87
C SER A 32 -2.21 -2.43 -15.80
N GLY A 33 -1.54 -2.54 -14.68
CA GLY A 33 -0.63 -3.63 -14.37
C GLY A 33 -1.00 -4.34 -13.08
N VAL A 34 -0.26 -5.40 -12.75
CA VAL A 34 -0.43 -6.13 -11.49
C VAL A 34 0.46 -5.52 -10.43
N THR A 35 -0.16 -4.90 -9.43
CA THR A 35 0.56 -4.32 -8.29
C THR A 35 1.12 -5.40 -7.35
N SER A 36 2.31 -5.17 -6.82
CA SER A 36 2.91 -6.04 -5.78
C SER A 36 2.08 -6.10 -4.49
N ALA A 37 1.22 -5.12 -4.25
CA ALA A 37 0.27 -5.15 -3.13
C ALA A 37 -0.65 -6.37 -3.17
N ILE A 38 -0.94 -6.90 -4.35
CA ILE A 38 -1.77 -8.10 -4.54
C ILE A 38 -0.90 -9.30 -4.92
N ALA A 39 0.02 -9.11 -5.85
CA ALA A 39 0.86 -10.20 -6.35
C ALA A 39 1.84 -10.74 -5.29
N GLY A 40 2.37 -9.88 -4.42
CA GLY A 40 3.29 -10.28 -3.35
C GLY A 40 2.64 -11.24 -2.36
N PRO A 41 1.57 -10.84 -1.67
CA PRO A 41 0.84 -11.74 -0.78
C PRO A 41 0.34 -13.00 -1.49
N GLY A 42 -0.22 -12.87 -2.69
CA GLY A 42 -0.70 -14.00 -3.48
C GLY A 42 0.40 -15.03 -3.78
N SER A 43 1.62 -14.58 -4.08
CA SER A 43 2.77 -15.47 -4.29
C SER A 43 3.18 -16.24 -3.02
N ALA A 44 2.89 -15.68 -1.85
CA ALA A 44 3.13 -16.30 -0.56
C ALA A 44 1.92 -17.13 -0.06
N GLY A 45 0.86 -17.26 -0.85
CA GLY A 45 -0.37 -17.95 -0.46
C GLY A 45 -1.22 -17.19 0.56
N ILE A 46 -1.02 -15.88 0.68
CA ILE A 46 -1.75 -15.01 1.61
C ILE A 46 -2.84 -14.26 0.84
N PRO A 47 -4.12 -14.56 1.06
CA PRO A 47 -5.20 -13.81 0.44
C PRO A 47 -5.32 -12.43 1.07
N VAL A 48 -5.46 -11.38 0.26
CA VAL A 48 -5.66 -10.01 0.76
C VAL A 48 -7.09 -9.76 1.25
N THR A 49 -8.04 -10.59 0.82
CA THR A 49 -9.40 -10.65 1.34
C THR A 49 -9.77 -12.09 1.63
N ASP A 50 -10.52 -12.34 2.73
CA ASP A 50 -11.00 -13.66 3.09
C ASP A 50 -12.40 -13.53 3.70
N ARG A 51 -13.36 -14.30 3.16
CA ARG A 51 -14.75 -14.24 3.60
C ARG A 51 -14.85 -14.58 5.10
N GLY A 52 -15.47 -13.68 5.86
CA GLY A 52 -15.64 -13.84 7.31
C GLY A 52 -14.43 -13.41 8.15
N LYS A 53 -13.31 -12.99 7.53
CA LYS A 53 -12.12 -12.49 8.23
C LYS A 53 -11.76 -11.07 7.80
N ALA A 54 -11.56 -10.83 6.51
CA ALA A 54 -11.21 -9.52 5.98
C ALA A 54 -12.00 -9.24 4.70
N SER A 55 -13.04 -8.41 4.80
CA SER A 55 -13.89 -8.04 3.67
C SER A 55 -13.32 -6.89 2.83
N TYR A 56 -12.29 -6.24 3.31
CA TYR A 56 -11.58 -5.15 2.63
C TYR A 56 -10.10 -5.17 3.04
N PHE A 57 -9.29 -4.41 2.32
CA PHE A 57 -7.88 -4.27 2.64
C PHE A 57 -7.41 -2.84 2.39
N THR A 58 -6.39 -2.43 3.12
CA THR A 58 -5.76 -1.12 3.01
C THR A 58 -4.33 -1.28 2.52
N VAL A 59 -3.95 -0.49 1.52
CA VAL A 59 -2.58 -0.45 1.01
C VAL A 59 -1.96 0.90 1.35
N VAL A 60 -0.85 0.88 2.05
CA VAL A 60 -0.10 2.07 2.45
C VAL A 60 1.36 1.98 2.05
N THR A 61 2.02 3.12 2.00
CA THR A 61 3.47 3.19 1.78
C THR A 61 4.20 3.49 3.07
N ALA A 62 5.27 2.77 3.36
CA ALA A 62 6.12 3.04 4.51
C ALA A 62 6.99 4.32 4.36
N SER A 63 6.97 4.98 3.20
CA SER A 63 7.53 6.34 3.09
C SER A 63 6.75 7.37 3.93
N GLU A 64 5.55 7.01 4.36
CA GLU A 64 4.67 7.74 5.27
C GLU A 64 4.62 7.01 6.64
N SER A 65 5.79 6.69 7.22
CA SER A 65 5.88 5.98 8.51
C SER A 65 5.26 6.76 9.67
N PRO A 66 4.86 6.09 10.76
CA PRO A 66 4.20 6.74 11.90
C PRO A 66 5.00 7.89 12.53
N GLY A 67 6.33 7.85 12.47
CA GLY A 67 7.21 8.90 13.00
C GLY A 67 7.33 10.14 12.12
N LYS A 68 6.77 10.14 10.91
CA LYS A 68 6.82 11.27 10.00
C LYS A 68 5.78 12.33 10.38
N THR A 69 6.22 13.56 10.64
CA THR A 69 5.37 14.66 11.11
C THR A 69 4.30 15.12 10.11
N ASP A 70 4.56 14.94 8.82
CA ASP A 70 3.68 15.38 7.72
C ASP A 70 3.05 14.18 6.98
N SER A 71 2.84 13.05 7.67
CA SER A 71 2.20 11.87 7.08
C SER A 71 0.71 12.09 6.90
N ASP A 72 0.21 11.81 5.69
CA ASP A 72 -1.22 11.80 5.39
C ASP A 72 -1.92 10.51 5.88
N ILE A 73 -1.17 9.53 6.39
CA ILE A 73 -1.70 8.26 6.85
C ILE A 73 -2.14 8.34 8.30
N ASN A 74 -3.41 8.06 8.56
CA ASN A 74 -3.91 7.91 9.91
C ASN A 74 -3.59 6.50 10.46
N TRP A 75 -2.36 6.33 10.94
CA TRP A 75 -1.87 5.06 11.50
C TRP A 75 -2.69 4.57 12.69
N ASP A 76 -3.22 5.47 13.51
CA ASP A 76 -4.09 5.13 14.64
C ASP A 76 -5.41 4.50 14.20
N ALA A 77 -6.02 5.03 13.15
CA ALA A 77 -7.22 4.44 12.56
C ALA A 77 -6.95 3.06 11.95
N ILE A 78 -5.82 2.90 11.21
CA ILE A 78 -5.40 1.63 10.64
C ILE A 78 -5.13 0.60 11.73
N ALA A 79 -4.47 0.99 12.82
CA ALA A 79 -4.15 0.10 13.93
C ALA A 79 -5.42 -0.45 14.63
N LYS A 80 -6.49 0.34 14.68
CA LYS A 80 -7.78 -0.05 15.27
C LYS A 80 -8.69 -0.82 14.31
N GLY A 81 -8.36 -0.86 13.04
CA GLY A 81 -9.14 -1.57 12.03
C GLY A 81 -8.99 -3.09 12.09
N ASN A 82 -9.84 -3.80 11.35
CA ASN A 82 -9.83 -5.26 11.25
C ASN A 82 -9.55 -5.77 9.83
N GLU A 83 -9.22 -4.85 8.91
CA GLU A 83 -8.88 -5.17 7.53
C GLU A 83 -7.46 -5.75 7.41
N THR A 84 -7.18 -6.36 6.26
CA THR A 84 -5.80 -6.68 5.88
C THR A 84 -5.05 -5.39 5.57
N VAL A 85 -3.89 -5.19 6.18
CA VAL A 85 -3.02 -4.04 5.89
C VAL A 85 -1.82 -4.51 5.10
N ILE A 86 -1.58 -3.87 3.97
CA ILE A 86 -0.45 -4.15 3.08
C ILE A 86 0.45 -2.92 3.09
N VAL A 87 1.66 -3.10 3.56
CA VAL A 87 2.65 -2.03 3.64
C VAL A 87 3.69 -2.22 2.55
N LEU A 88 3.71 -1.32 1.58
CA LEU A 88 4.73 -1.30 0.54
C LEU A 88 5.94 -0.48 0.98
N MET A 89 7.14 -0.85 0.47
CA MET A 89 8.40 -0.14 0.77
C MET A 89 8.75 -0.12 2.27
N GLY A 90 8.27 -1.12 3.04
CA GLY A 90 8.28 -1.14 4.51
C GLY A 90 9.55 -1.68 5.18
N SER A 91 10.49 -2.26 4.43
CA SER A 91 11.60 -3.03 5.01
C SER A 91 12.47 -2.25 6.01
N LYS A 92 12.61 -0.93 5.84
CA LYS A 92 13.40 -0.08 6.73
C LYS A 92 12.65 0.37 7.99
N ASN A 93 11.32 0.43 7.91
CA ASN A 93 10.46 1.01 8.96
C ASN A 93 9.55 -0.05 9.59
N ILE A 94 9.84 -1.33 9.35
CA ILE A 94 8.96 -2.43 9.75
C ILE A 94 8.77 -2.50 11.26
N ASP A 95 9.83 -2.26 12.03
CA ASP A 95 9.78 -2.31 13.49
C ASP A 95 8.87 -1.23 14.07
N GLU A 96 8.99 0.01 13.56
CA GLU A 96 8.17 1.14 13.98
C GLU A 96 6.70 0.93 13.61
N ILE A 97 6.44 0.50 12.37
CA ILE A 97 5.08 0.24 11.88
C ILE A 97 4.44 -0.90 12.66
N SER A 98 5.15 -2.01 12.87
CA SER A 98 4.67 -3.15 13.65
C SER A 98 4.33 -2.74 15.08
N LYS A 99 5.19 -1.94 15.71
CA LYS A 99 4.95 -1.43 17.06
C LYS A 99 3.64 -0.62 17.14
N VAL A 100 3.43 0.32 16.24
CA VAL A 100 2.22 1.15 16.22
C VAL A 100 0.96 0.31 16.00
N LEU A 101 1.02 -0.67 15.09
CA LEU A 101 -0.11 -1.55 14.82
C LEU A 101 -0.46 -2.42 16.05
N ILE A 102 0.53 -2.97 16.73
CA ILE A 102 0.35 -3.79 17.95
C ILE A 102 -0.17 -2.94 19.11
N GLU A 103 0.44 -1.79 19.38
CA GLU A 103 0.01 -0.86 20.43
C GLU A 103 -1.42 -0.33 20.18
N GLY A 104 -1.82 -0.21 18.92
CA GLY A 104 -3.17 0.18 18.52
C GLY A 104 -4.21 -0.95 18.64
N GLY A 105 -3.80 -2.19 18.95
CA GLY A 105 -4.68 -3.31 19.25
C GLY A 105 -4.68 -4.45 18.23
N ARG A 106 -3.80 -4.44 17.21
CA ARG A 106 -3.69 -5.58 16.29
C ARG A 106 -2.99 -6.75 16.96
N ASP A 107 -3.54 -7.93 16.76
CA ASP A 107 -2.97 -9.18 17.29
C ASP A 107 -1.64 -9.49 16.57
N LEU A 108 -0.60 -9.76 17.35
CA LEU A 108 0.72 -10.12 16.84
C LEU A 108 0.70 -11.38 15.95
N SER A 109 -0.21 -12.31 16.22
CA SER A 109 -0.37 -13.54 15.43
C SER A 109 -0.87 -13.30 13.99
N LEU A 110 -1.38 -12.11 13.70
CA LEU A 110 -1.89 -11.71 12.38
C LEU A 110 -0.83 -11.02 11.50
N ILE A 111 0.39 -10.81 12.03
CA ILE A 111 1.47 -10.18 11.28
C ILE A 111 2.24 -11.26 10.51
N HIS A 112 2.07 -11.26 9.21
CA HIS A 112 2.91 -12.03 8.28
C HIS A 112 3.93 -11.08 7.64
N ILE A 113 5.17 -11.37 7.88
CA ILE A 113 6.30 -10.64 7.31
C ILE A 113 6.89 -11.45 6.17
#